data_87f64d0ab09936736c2af8dc8f63767e
#
_entry.id   87f64d0ab09936736c2af8dc8f63767e
#
_cell.length_a   1.000
_cell.length_b   1.000
_cell.length_c   1.000
_cell.angle_alpha   90.00
_cell.angle_beta   90.00
_cell.angle_gamma   90.00
#
_symmetry.space_group_name_H-M   'P 1'
#
loop_
_entity.id
_entity.type
_entity.pdbx_description
1 polymer ?
#
loop_
_entity_poly.entity_id
_entity_poly.type
_entity_poly.pdbx_seq_one_letter_code
_entity_poly.pdbx_strand_id
1 'polypeptide(L)'
;MAVFAGILLATMTTVSANHAATGKGTYAVAPQVFFELHFVAATGGLNVIQSEWSLNGASVSFQSTVIDSFTISTESAGRTVTIIGTLVSTTILGVGSERQAFAELVPFTATGVDTTTPAADADHFSLIIEYQANQTQGPLFASLGLGACQGPTCTITFEGPMETGNIFVHTAGGE
;
A
#
# COMPACT_ATOMS: atom_id res chain seq x y z
N MET A 1 -42.21 -8.82 36.34
CA MET A 1 -40.76 -8.97 36.44
C MET A 1 -40.18 -8.52 35.11
N ALA A 2 -39.74 -7.28 35.01
CA ALA A 2 -39.24 -6.69 33.75
C ALA A 2 -37.70 -6.66 33.83
N VAL A 3 -37.06 -7.36 32.88
CA VAL A 3 -35.60 -7.37 32.76
C VAL A 3 -35.21 -6.21 31.83
N PHE A 4 -34.59 -5.17 32.39
CA PHE A 4 -33.96 -4.11 31.61
C PHE A 4 -32.61 -4.61 31.06
N ALA A 5 -32.53 -4.82 29.76
CA ALA A 5 -31.26 -5.02 29.08
C ALA A 5 -30.60 -3.65 28.87
N GLY A 6 -29.59 -3.35 29.66
CA GLY A 6 -28.76 -2.16 29.49
C GLY A 6 -27.87 -2.32 28.23
N ILE A 7 -28.11 -1.50 27.22
CA ILE A 7 -27.21 -1.35 26.08
C ILE A 7 -26.02 -0.53 26.52
N LEU A 8 -24.86 -1.17 26.68
CA LEU A 8 -23.60 -0.49 26.92
C LEU A 8 -23.15 0.16 25.60
N LEU A 9 -23.42 1.46 25.42
CA LEU A 9 -22.83 2.25 24.34
C LEU A 9 -21.35 2.44 24.68
N ALA A 10 -20.49 1.68 24.01
CA ALA A 10 -19.07 1.99 23.99
C ALA A 10 -18.88 3.27 23.18
N THR A 11 -18.68 4.39 23.85
CA THR A 11 -18.22 5.63 23.23
C THR A 11 -16.78 5.41 22.78
N MET A 12 -16.57 5.16 21.50
CA MET A 12 -15.26 5.29 20.89
C MET A 12 -14.89 6.77 20.95
N THR A 13 -14.03 7.14 21.90
CA THR A 13 -13.34 8.42 21.88
C THR A 13 -12.37 8.37 20.69
N THR A 14 -12.74 9.02 19.60
CA THR A 14 -11.79 9.34 18.54
C THR A 14 -10.77 10.30 19.12
N VAL A 15 -9.61 9.80 19.50
CA VAL A 15 -8.45 10.65 19.78
C VAL A 15 -8.04 11.21 18.42
N SER A 16 -8.41 12.48 18.20
CA SER A 16 -7.95 13.27 17.05
C SER A 16 -6.47 13.63 17.31
N ALA A 17 -5.60 12.69 17.17
CA ALA A 17 -4.18 12.99 16.99
C ALA A 17 -3.97 13.24 15.50
N ASN A 18 -3.32 14.34 15.14
CA ASN A 18 -2.91 14.62 13.76
C ASN A 18 -1.79 13.65 13.35
N HIS A 19 -2.14 12.38 13.21
CA HIS A 19 -1.22 11.39 12.69
C HIS A 19 -1.09 11.63 11.18
N ALA A 20 0.13 11.71 10.71
CA ALA A 20 0.45 11.80 9.31
C ALA A 20 1.61 10.86 8.98
N ALA A 21 1.54 10.23 7.84
CA ALA A 21 2.65 9.50 7.27
C ALA A 21 2.78 9.87 5.79
N THR A 22 4.00 10.05 5.33
CA THR A 22 4.31 10.35 3.94
C THR A 22 5.47 9.49 3.47
N GLY A 23 5.45 9.10 2.21
CA GLY A 23 6.55 8.39 1.58
C GLY A 23 6.72 8.83 0.14
N LYS A 24 7.97 9.03 -0.26
CA LYS A 24 8.32 9.33 -1.65
C LYS A 24 9.70 8.80 -1.96
N GLY A 25 9.84 8.16 -3.10
CA GLY A 25 11.11 7.63 -3.58
C GLY A 25 10.93 6.42 -4.47
N THR A 26 11.96 5.58 -4.54
CA THR A 26 11.91 4.28 -5.23
C THR A 26 12.16 3.16 -4.24
N TYR A 27 11.48 2.04 -4.42
CA TYR A 27 11.72 0.81 -3.66
C TYR A 27 12.01 -0.35 -4.61
N ALA A 28 12.86 -1.27 -4.18
CA ALA A 28 13.25 -2.44 -4.96
C ALA A 28 12.34 -3.62 -4.65
N VAL A 29 11.71 -4.19 -5.67
CA VAL A 29 10.84 -5.39 -5.55
C VAL A 29 11.62 -6.66 -5.89
N ALA A 30 12.60 -6.53 -6.81
CA ALA A 30 13.51 -7.60 -7.21
C ALA A 30 14.80 -6.95 -7.74
N PRO A 31 15.89 -7.70 -7.94
CA PRO A 31 17.08 -7.16 -8.56
C PRO A 31 16.77 -6.42 -9.86
N GLN A 32 17.10 -5.14 -9.93
CA GLN A 32 16.87 -4.24 -11.09
C GLN A 32 15.39 -3.94 -11.41
N VAL A 33 14.45 -4.25 -10.51
CA VAL A 33 13.04 -3.89 -10.64
C VAL A 33 12.67 -2.92 -9.52
N PHE A 34 12.45 -1.66 -9.90
CA PHE A 34 12.16 -0.58 -8.96
C PHE A 34 10.80 0.02 -9.27
N PHE A 35 10.05 0.32 -8.22
CA PHE A 35 8.81 1.08 -8.31
C PHE A 35 9.02 2.48 -7.74
N GLU A 36 8.50 3.48 -8.43
CA GLU A 36 8.35 4.81 -7.85
C GLU A 36 7.18 4.79 -6.85
N LEU A 37 7.36 5.46 -5.72
CA LEU A 37 6.38 5.53 -4.65
C LEU A 37 6.07 6.98 -4.30
N HIS A 38 4.80 7.27 -4.14
CA HIS A 38 4.30 8.47 -3.47
C HIS A 38 3.08 8.11 -2.64
N PHE A 39 3.09 8.37 -1.34
CA PHE A 39 1.90 8.26 -0.52
C PHE A 39 1.78 9.37 0.52
N VAL A 40 0.54 9.66 0.91
CA VAL A 40 0.17 10.51 2.02
C VAL A 40 -0.96 9.83 2.78
N ALA A 41 -0.84 9.73 4.10
CA ALA A 41 -1.90 9.27 4.99
C ALA A 41 -2.01 10.25 6.16
N ALA A 42 -3.14 10.92 6.29
CA ALA A 42 -3.38 11.93 7.33
C ALA A 42 -4.83 11.92 7.79
N THR A 43 -5.05 12.17 9.09
CA THR A 43 -6.39 12.30 9.64
C THR A 43 -7.07 13.55 9.09
N GLY A 44 -8.18 13.38 8.37
CA GLY A 44 -8.96 14.49 7.79
C GLY A 44 -8.32 15.18 6.59
N GLY A 45 -7.22 14.63 6.06
CA GLY A 45 -6.52 15.13 4.88
C GLY A 45 -6.79 14.31 3.60
N LEU A 46 -6.19 14.76 2.50
CA LEU A 46 -6.17 13.99 1.26
C LEU A 46 -5.25 12.77 1.46
N ASN A 47 -5.82 11.58 1.40
CA ASN A 47 -5.09 10.33 1.46
C ASN A 47 -4.88 9.80 0.05
N VAL A 48 -3.63 9.49 -0.29
CA VAL A 48 -3.27 8.95 -1.60
C VAL A 48 -2.15 7.93 -1.44
N ILE A 49 -2.21 6.89 -2.24
CA ILE A 49 -1.07 6.00 -2.51
C ILE A 49 -0.95 5.85 -4.03
N GLN A 50 0.24 6.02 -4.52
CA GLN A 50 0.57 5.86 -5.94
C GLN A 50 1.93 5.16 -6.05
N SER A 51 2.00 4.15 -6.90
CA SER A 51 3.24 3.46 -7.21
C SER A 51 3.25 3.07 -8.69
N GLU A 52 4.36 3.22 -9.35
CA GLU A 52 4.47 2.92 -10.78
C GLU A 52 5.83 2.32 -11.15
N TRP A 53 5.81 1.50 -12.18
CA TRP A 53 6.97 0.89 -12.80
C TRP A 53 6.82 0.87 -14.32
N SER A 54 7.89 1.12 -15.04
CA SER A 54 7.88 1.07 -16.50
C SER A 54 9.19 0.50 -17.04
N LEU A 55 9.12 -0.50 -17.91
CA LEU A 55 10.27 -1.12 -18.55
C LEU A 55 9.88 -1.75 -19.91
N ASN A 56 10.68 -1.47 -20.95
CA ASN A 56 10.60 -2.16 -22.26
C ASN A 56 9.19 -2.20 -22.89
N GLY A 57 8.43 -1.11 -22.78
CA GLY A 57 7.08 -1.03 -23.34
C GLY A 57 5.99 -1.65 -22.49
N ALA A 58 6.33 -2.17 -21.31
CA ALA A 58 5.37 -2.51 -20.27
C ALA A 58 5.36 -1.41 -19.20
N SER A 59 4.21 -1.09 -18.66
CA SER A 59 4.08 -0.25 -17.48
C SER A 59 3.02 -0.80 -16.54
N VAL A 60 3.28 -0.66 -15.25
CA VAL A 60 2.35 -1.01 -14.18
C VAL A 60 2.21 0.21 -13.28
N SER A 61 0.99 0.61 -12.98
CA SER A 61 0.73 1.69 -12.05
C SER A 61 -0.41 1.33 -11.11
N PHE A 62 -0.28 1.78 -9.87
CA PHE A 62 -1.25 1.62 -8.80
C PHE A 62 -1.64 3.00 -8.30
N GLN A 63 -2.93 3.29 -8.24
CA GLN A 63 -3.43 4.55 -7.74
C GLN A 63 -4.64 4.31 -6.84
N SER A 64 -4.53 4.70 -5.57
CA SER A 64 -5.67 4.59 -4.64
C SER A 64 -6.83 5.46 -5.08
N THR A 65 -8.02 4.91 -4.97
CA THR A 65 -9.29 5.62 -5.19
C THR A 65 -10.00 5.90 -3.88
N VAL A 66 -9.86 4.97 -2.93
CA VAL A 66 -10.42 5.07 -1.59
C VAL A 66 -9.38 4.59 -0.58
N ILE A 67 -9.20 5.33 0.50
CA ILE A 67 -8.50 4.89 1.70
C ILE A 67 -9.56 4.67 2.77
N ASP A 68 -9.77 3.43 3.15
CA ASP A 68 -10.77 3.05 4.17
C ASP A 68 -10.26 3.31 5.57
N SER A 69 -8.99 3.01 5.80
CA SER A 69 -8.34 3.24 7.09
C SER A 69 -6.83 3.34 6.97
N PHE A 70 -6.20 3.98 7.95
CA PHE A 70 -4.77 3.80 8.21
C PHE A 70 -4.51 3.72 9.72
N THR A 71 -3.46 3.02 10.07
CA THR A 71 -2.99 2.87 11.45
C THR A 71 -1.51 3.15 11.53
N ILE A 72 -1.06 3.69 12.66
CA ILE A 72 0.36 3.89 12.96
C ILE A 72 0.67 3.07 14.19
N SER A 73 1.72 2.27 14.13
CA SER A 73 2.30 1.56 15.26
C SER A 73 3.75 1.98 15.47
N THR A 74 4.23 1.88 16.70
CA THR A 74 5.63 2.14 17.05
C THR A 74 6.18 0.87 17.66
N GLU A 75 7.23 0.34 17.06
CA GLU A 75 7.93 -0.86 17.50
C GLU A 75 9.41 -0.53 17.74
N SER A 76 10.15 -1.48 18.27
CA SER A 76 11.59 -1.29 18.53
C SER A 76 12.42 -1.03 17.27
N ALA A 77 11.96 -1.48 16.11
CA ALA A 77 12.64 -1.32 14.83
C ALA A 77 12.30 -0.01 14.11
N GLY A 78 11.25 0.70 14.53
CA GLY A 78 10.81 1.93 13.87
C GLY A 78 9.33 2.19 14.02
N ARG A 79 8.82 3.07 13.17
CA ARG A 79 7.40 3.40 13.08
C ARG A 79 6.83 2.82 11.81
N THR A 80 5.66 2.20 11.93
CA THR A 80 5.00 1.55 10.81
C THR A 80 3.65 2.22 10.54
N VAL A 81 3.40 2.60 9.30
CA VAL A 81 2.06 2.97 8.83
C VAL A 81 1.49 1.83 8.00
N THR A 82 0.25 1.43 8.29
CA THR A 82 -0.51 0.49 7.49
C THR A 82 -1.73 1.20 6.91
N ILE A 83 -1.91 1.13 5.60
CA ILE A 83 -2.97 1.79 4.83
C ILE A 83 -3.80 0.70 4.16
N ILE A 84 -5.11 0.73 4.33
CA ILE A 84 -6.06 -0.22 3.72
C ILE A 84 -7.04 0.57 2.86
N GLY A 85 -7.37 0.03 1.68
CA GLY A 85 -8.31 0.69 0.80
C GLY A 85 -8.50 -0.03 -0.52
N THR A 86 -8.94 0.73 -1.51
CA THR A 86 -9.15 0.30 -2.88
C THR A 86 -8.31 1.13 -3.83
N LEU A 87 -7.69 0.48 -4.80
CA LEU A 87 -6.89 1.14 -5.83
C LEU A 87 -7.31 0.68 -7.24
N VAL A 88 -6.98 1.49 -8.23
CA VAL A 88 -6.95 1.07 -9.63
C VAL A 88 -5.54 0.56 -9.93
N SER A 89 -5.46 -0.69 -10.31
CA SER A 89 -4.27 -1.31 -10.87
C SER A 89 -4.35 -1.20 -12.38
N THR A 90 -3.38 -0.56 -13.00
CA THR A 90 -3.31 -0.42 -14.46
C THR A 90 -2.04 -1.09 -14.98
N THR A 91 -2.19 -2.00 -15.91
CA THR A 91 -1.08 -2.66 -16.61
C THR A 91 -1.21 -2.39 -18.10
N ILE A 92 -0.15 -1.90 -18.71
CA ILE A 92 -0.05 -1.68 -20.14
C ILE A 92 1.09 -2.55 -20.67
N LEU A 93 0.79 -3.38 -21.65
CA LEU A 93 1.75 -4.27 -22.29
C LEU A 93 1.88 -3.92 -23.77
N GLY A 94 3.09 -4.06 -24.32
CA GLY A 94 3.38 -3.84 -25.72
C GLY A 94 3.64 -2.38 -26.10
N VAL A 95 3.97 -2.15 -27.34
CA VAL A 95 4.35 -0.85 -27.92
C VAL A 95 3.54 -0.54 -29.19
N GLY A 96 3.33 0.74 -29.45
CA GLY A 96 2.63 1.19 -30.67
C GLY A 96 1.20 0.67 -30.76
N SER A 97 0.84 0.12 -31.91
CA SER A 97 -0.51 -0.40 -32.21
C SER A 97 -0.85 -1.73 -31.52
N GLU A 98 0.15 -2.41 -30.93
CA GLU A 98 -0.03 -3.69 -30.22
C GLU A 98 -0.19 -3.50 -28.70
N ARG A 99 -0.40 -2.27 -28.26
CA ARG A 99 -0.62 -1.97 -26.84
C ARG A 99 -1.93 -2.59 -26.35
N GLN A 100 -1.83 -3.33 -25.25
CA GLN A 100 -2.97 -3.81 -24.48
C GLN A 100 -2.97 -3.14 -23.11
N ALA A 101 -4.10 -2.62 -22.69
CA ALA A 101 -4.26 -1.97 -21.40
C ALA A 101 -5.32 -2.70 -20.57
N PHE A 102 -4.99 -2.98 -19.33
CA PHE A 102 -5.87 -3.57 -18.34
C PHE A 102 -5.99 -2.61 -17.16
N ALA A 103 -7.20 -2.33 -16.71
CA ALA A 103 -7.45 -1.52 -15.53
C ALA A 103 -8.45 -2.25 -14.64
N GLU A 104 -8.07 -2.52 -13.39
CA GLU A 104 -8.86 -3.31 -12.44
C GLU A 104 -8.93 -2.58 -11.10
N LEU A 105 -10.14 -2.52 -10.55
CA LEU A 105 -10.38 -1.97 -9.21
C LEU A 105 -10.22 -3.10 -8.20
N VAL A 106 -9.31 -2.95 -7.26
CA VAL A 106 -8.90 -4.04 -6.36
C VAL A 106 -8.62 -3.53 -4.95
N PRO A 107 -8.91 -4.33 -3.90
CA PRO A 107 -8.52 -4.02 -2.54
C PRO A 107 -7.01 -4.14 -2.37
N PHE A 108 -6.46 -3.32 -1.48
CA PHE A 108 -5.03 -3.34 -1.14
C PHE A 108 -4.77 -3.12 0.33
N THR A 109 -3.60 -3.57 0.77
CA THR A 109 -2.95 -3.19 2.01
C THR A 109 -1.55 -2.71 1.69
N ALA A 110 -1.21 -1.49 2.11
CA ALA A 110 0.14 -0.95 1.98
C ALA A 110 0.74 -0.74 3.36
N THR A 111 2.03 -1.06 3.52
CA THR A 111 2.77 -0.88 4.75
C THR A 111 4.05 -0.11 4.45
N GLY A 112 4.25 0.99 5.18
CA GLY A 112 5.49 1.76 5.14
C GLY A 112 6.17 1.72 6.51
N VAL A 113 7.45 1.39 6.54
CA VAL A 113 8.27 1.36 7.75
C VAL A 113 9.29 2.48 7.70
N ASP A 114 9.18 3.41 8.67
CA ASP A 114 10.14 4.48 8.93
C ASP A 114 11.12 3.98 10.00
N THR A 115 12.33 3.63 9.58
CA THR A 115 13.36 3.10 10.47
C THR A 115 14.07 4.24 11.21
N THR A 116 14.12 4.14 12.54
CA THR A 116 14.72 5.20 13.38
C THR A 116 16.24 5.21 13.42
N THR A 117 16.89 4.25 12.80
CA THR A 117 18.37 4.13 12.78
C THR A 117 18.93 4.61 11.44
N PRO A 118 19.61 5.77 11.40
CA PRO A 118 20.05 6.42 10.15
C PRO A 118 21.12 5.67 9.35
N ALA A 119 21.58 4.51 9.77
CA ALA A 119 22.81 3.94 9.19
C ALA A 119 22.78 2.44 8.83
N ALA A 120 21.74 1.69 9.16
CA ALA A 120 21.78 0.23 8.98
C ALA A 120 20.63 -0.35 8.14
N ASP A 121 19.44 0.19 8.26
CA ASP A 121 18.27 -0.38 7.59
C ASP A 121 17.54 0.72 6.81
N ALA A 122 17.46 0.57 5.51
CA ALA A 122 16.63 1.42 4.66
C ALA A 122 15.15 1.28 5.07
N ASP A 123 14.40 2.38 4.94
CA ASP A 123 12.95 2.29 5.04
C ASP A 123 12.43 1.22 4.10
N HIS A 124 11.34 0.61 4.48
CA HIS A 124 10.77 -0.50 3.73
C HIS A 124 9.32 -0.21 3.32
N PHE A 125 8.97 -0.58 2.10
CA PHE A 125 7.61 -0.47 1.61
C PHE A 125 7.09 -1.81 1.12
N SER A 126 5.82 -2.09 1.42
CA SER A 126 5.11 -3.27 0.93
C SER A 126 3.72 -2.87 0.44
N LEU A 127 3.32 -3.37 -0.71
CA LEU A 127 1.99 -3.23 -1.29
C LEU A 127 1.45 -4.62 -1.61
N ILE A 128 0.43 -5.04 -0.88
CA ILE A 128 -0.29 -6.29 -1.09
C ILE A 128 -1.61 -5.98 -1.79
N ILE A 129 -1.87 -6.62 -2.91
CA ILE A 129 -3.08 -6.45 -3.71
C ILE A 129 -3.80 -7.78 -3.87
N GLU A 130 -5.12 -7.78 -3.69
CA GLU A 130 -5.96 -8.96 -3.84
C GLU A 130 -6.79 -8.86 -5.13
N TYR A 131 -6.47 -9.69 -6.11
CA TYR A 131 -7.23 -9.82 -7.35
C TYR A 131 -8.17 -11.01 -7.27
N GLN A 132 -9.33 -10.91 -7.95
CA GLN A 132 -10.12 -12.10 -8.22
C GLN A 132 -9.44 -12.94 -9.30
N ALA A 133 -9.50 -14.26 -9.20
CA ALA A 133 -8.82 -15.17 -10.15
C ALA A 133 -9.34 -15.06 -11.61
N ASN A 134 -10.52 -14.46 -11.80
CA ASN A 134 -11.08 -14.16 -13.12
C ASN A 134 -10.63 -12.80 -13.68
N GLN A 135 -9.90 -12.00 -12.91
CA GLN A 135 -9.26 -10.77 -13.36
C GLN A 135 -7.97 -11.11 -14.10
N THR A 136 -7.55 -10.24 -15.03
CA THR A 136 -6.39 -10.52 -15.89
C THR A 136 -5.07 -10.33 -15.16
N GLN A 137 -4.96 -9.30 -14.33
CA GLN A 137 -3.68 -8.87 -13.76
C GLN A 137 -3.20 -9.80 -12.65
N GLY A 138 -4.10 -10.32 -11.80
CA GLY A 138 -3.71 -11.22 -10.72
C GLY A 138 -2.98 -12.46 -11.21
N PRO A 139 -3.56 -13.28 -12.11
CA PRO A 139 -2.87 -14.42 -12.72
C PRO A 139 -1.59 -14.04 -13.48
N LEU A 140 -1.57 -12.88 -14.15
CA LEU A 140 -0.38 -12.38 -14.83
C LEU A 140 0.77 -12.15 -13.85
N PHE A 141 0.55 -11.41 -12.77
CA PHE A 141 1.57 -11.14 -11.76
C PHE A 141 2.01 -12.40 -11.02
N ALA A 142 1.07 -13.31 -10.73
CA ALA A 142 1.41 -14.61 -10.13
C ALA A 142 2.33 -15.43 -11.05
N SER A 143 2.11 -15.39 -12.38
CA SER A 143 2.99 -16.07 -13.35
C SER A 143 4.41 -15.48 -13.41
N LEU A 144 4.58 -14.24 -12.97
CA LEU A 144 5.87 -13.55 -12.85
C LEU A 144 6.55 -13.79 -11.47
N GLY A 145 5.94 -14.61 -10.61
CA GLY A 145 6.49 -14.94 -9.29
C GLY A 145 6.24 -13.86 -8.22
N LEU A 146 5.34 -12.89 -8.47
CA LEU A 146 5.03 -11.80 -7.54
C LEU A 146 3.95 -12.18 -6.52
N GLY A 147 3.53 -13.42 -6.49
CA GLY A 147 2.51 -13.94 -5.58
C GLY A 147 1.91 -15.25 -6.06
N ALA A 148 0.71 -15.58 -5.55
CA ALA A 148 0.03 -16.83 -5.88
C ALA A 148 -1.49 -16.66 -5.98
N CYS A 149 -2.11 -17.46 -6.85
CA CYS A 149 -3.55 -17.62 -6.91
C CYS A 149 -3.97 -18.85 -6.11
N GLN A 150 -4.89 -18.68 -5.16
CA GLN A 150 -5.47 -19.76 -4.38
C GLN A 150 -7.00 -19.66 -4.41
N GLY A 151 -7.64 -20.67 -5.00
CA GLY A 151 -9.09 -20.65 -5.19
C GLY A 151 -9.53 -19.45 -6.05
N PRO A 152 -10.48 -18.62 -5.57
CA PRO A 152 -11.00 -17.49 -6.32
C PRO A 152 -10.15 -16.21 -6.25
N THR A 153 -9.04 -16.20 -5.49
CA THR A 153 -8.25 -14.99 -5.20
C THR A 153 -6.79 -15.17 -5.57
N CYS A 154 -6.18 -14.13 -6.14
CA CYS A 154 -4.74 -14.02 -6.32
C CYS A 154 -4.21 -12.92 -5.39
N THR A 155 -3.30 -13.27 -4.48
CA THR A 155 -2.60 -12.31 -3.62
C THR A 155 -1.24 -12.01 -4.23
N ILE A 156 -1.03 -10.75 -4.56
CA ILE A 156 0.19 -10.25 -5.21
C ILE A 156 0.87 -9.28 -4.27
N THR A 157 2.18 -9.41 -4.13
CA THR A 157 2.98 -8.59 -3.21
C THR A 157 4.12 -7.91 -3.97
N PHE A 158 4.18 -6.59 -3.82
CA PHE A 158 5.28 -5.75 -4.26
C PHE A 158 5.93 -5.17 -3.02
N GLU A 159 7.10 -5.66 -2.65
CA GLU A 159 7.78 -5.24 -1.42
C GLU A 159 9.28 -5.11 -1.62
N GLY A 160 9.90 -4.22 -0.86
CA GLY A 160 11.34 -4.04 -0.87
C GLY A 160 11.80 -2.83 -0.06
N PRO A 161 13.11 -2.73 0.14
CA PRO A 161 13.71 -1.56 0.77
C PRO A 161 13.58 -0.34 -0.13
N MET A 162 13.53 0.84 0.50
CA MET A 162 13.64 2.11 -0.21
C MET A 162 15.08 2.30 -0.69
N GLU A 163 15.25 2.38 -2.00
CA GLU A 163 16.57 2.62 -2.63
C GLU A 163 16.88 4.11 -2.70
N THR A 164 15.84 4.93 -2.85
CA THR A 164 15.94 6.39 -2.82
C THR A 164 14.73 6.97 -2.11
N GLY A 165 14.89 8.18 -1.57
CA GLY A 165 13.80 8.85 -0.86
C GLY A 165 13.67 8.38 0.58
N ASN A 166 12.48 8.56 1.17
CA ASN A 166 12.26 8.24 2.57
C ASN A 166 10.77 8.06 2.90
N ILE A 167 10.50 7.38 4.00
CA ILE A 167 9.20 7.27 4.65
C ILE A 167 9.26 8.04 5.96
N PHE A 168 8.31 8.93 6.19
CA PHE A 168 8.16 9.67 7.44
C PHE A 168 6.86 9.31 8.10
N VAL A 169 6.92 8.83 9.33
CA VAL A 169 5.74 8.56 10.15
C VAL A 169 5.75 9.50 11.36
N HIS A 170 4.84 10.47 11.36
CA HIS A 170 4.68 11.43 12.43
C HIS A 170 3.63 10.96 13.42
N THR A 171 3.96 10.91 14.70
CA THR A 171 2.98 10.75 15.79
C THR A 171 2.73 12.11 16.42
N ALA A 172 1.47 12.46 16.67
CA ALA A 172 1.17 13.67 17.41
C ALA A 172 1.76 13.57 18.83
N GLY A 173 2.73 14.41 19.14
CA GLY A 173 3.34 14.51 20.47
C GLY A 173 4.79 14.09 20.58
N GLY A 174 5.48 13.84 19.51
CA GLY A 174 6.94 13.66 19.50
C GLY A 174 7.64 14.95 19.01
N GLU A 175 8.09 15.80 19.91
CA GLU A 175 9.23 16.68 19.69
C GLU A 175 10.52 15.86 19.65
#